data_aea5df9b6d0bfe712e3f87fab3ac4483
#
_entry.id   aea5df9b6d0bfe712e3f87fab3ac4483
#
_cell.length_a   1.000
_cell.length_b   1.000
_cell.length_c   1.000
_cell.angle_alpha   90.00
_cell.angle_beta   90.00
_cell.angle_gamma   90.00
#
_symmetry.space_group_name_H-M   'P 1'
#
loop_
_entity.id
_entity.type
_entity.pdbx_description
1 polymer ?
#
loop_
_entity_poly.entity_id
_entity_poly.type
_entity_poly.pdbx_seq_one_letter_code
_entity_poly.pdbx_strand_id
1 'polypeptide(L)'
;MAFLQPIAVDTHTIGNPWVSYNIYLSTMLIPASLLLFVFLMTAYSLGTEIKFGTQHEWLRMHDGKMLWAMMAKLLPQTVIFLVVMYFCMAYMFGVLHFPAPGGKLMLLILGLLSILAAQGFAVFIFGLIPSLRMSMSICSLWSVLSYSMVGTAFPVFAMDAPLQTLSWLFPMRHYYIIYQLCVFNTYPLTDVWPHVLALIIFAMLPIFVARRIKKTFLTYGYVA
;
A
#
# COMPACT_ATOMS: atom_id res chain seq x y z
N MET A 1 20.62 -30.29 -35.88
CA MET A 1 20.31 -28.87 -36.12
C MET A 1 21.10 -27.86 -35.24
N ALA A 2 21.95 -28.31 -34.34
CA ALA A 2 22.78 -27.42 -33.48
C ALA A 2 23.93 -26.69 -34.20
N PHE A 3 24.26 -27.08 -35.44
CA PHE A 3 25.35 -26.49 -36.19
C PHE A 3 25.01 -25.20 -36.93
N LEU A 4 23.76 -24.73 -36.87
CA LEU A 4 23.34 -23.50 -37.58
C LEU A 4 23.24 -22.25 -36.68
N GLN A 5 23.53 -22.39 -35.38
CA GLN A 5 23.63 -21.23 -34.47
C GLN A 5 25.07 -21.05 -34.03
N PRO A 6 25.84 -20.20 -34.76
CA PRO A 6 27.27 -19.94 -34.42
C PRO A 6 27.45 -19.13 -33.13
N ILE A 7 26.38 -18.62 -32.54
CA ILE A 7 26.41 -17.84 -31.30
C ILE A 7 25.37 -18.44 -30.37
N ALA A 8 25.80 -19.01 -29.24
CA ALA A 8 24.91 -19.37 -28.15
C ALA A 8 24.45 -18.09 -27.44
N VAL A 9 23.18 -17.72 -27.58
CA VAL A 9 22.59 -16.60 -26.87
C VAL A 9 22.05 -17.13 -25.54
N ASP A 10 22.72 -16.79 -24.45
CA ASP A 10 22.25 -17.07 -23.10
C ASP A 10 21.49 -15.83 -22.60
N THR A 11 20.17 -15.94 -22.50
CA THR A 11 19.31 -14.84 -22.09
C THR A 11 18.92 -14.99 -20.63
N HIS A 12 19.42 -14.08 -19.80
CA HIS A 12 18.99 -13.94 -18.41
C HIS A 12 17.95 -12.84 -18.29
N THR A 13 16.77 -13.17 -17.78
CA THR A 13 15.70 -12.18 -17.50
C THR A 13 16.03 -11.42 -16.22
N ILE A 14 16.25 -10.12 -16.32
CA ILE A 14 16.42 -9.23 -15.18
C ILE A 14 15.03 -9.01 -14.55
N GLY A 15 14.90 -9.30 -13.25
CA GLY A 15 13.65 -9.10 -12.49
C GLY A 15 12.70 -10.30 -12.44
N ASN A 16 12.89 -11.32 -13.25
CA ASN A 16 12.20 -12.62 -13.13
C ASN A 16 13.10 -13.76 -13.63
N PRO A 17 14.19 -14.09 -12.92
CA PRO A 17 15.14 -15.12 -13.34
C PRO A 17 14.50 -16.51 -13.53
N TRP A 18 13.40 -16.78 -12.83
CA TRP A 18 12.65 -18.04 -12.92
C TRP A 18 11.69 -18.10 -14.10
N VAL A 19 11.53 -16.99 -14.86
CA VAL A 19 10.61 -16.86 -16.01
C VAL A 19 9.19 -17.34 -15.66
N SER A 20 8.79 -17.21 -14.39
CA SER A 20 7.50 -17.65 -13.91
C SER A 20 6.52 -16.48 -13.84
N TYR A 21 5.49 -16.53 -14.68
CA TYR A 21 4.42 -15.54 -14.66
C TYR A 21 3.64 -15.57 -13.33
N ASN A 22 3.45 -16.76 -12.74
CA ASN A 22 2.79 -16.92 -11.47
C ASN A 22 3.53 -16.20 -10.34
N ILE A 23 4.85 -16.39 -10.22
CA ILE A 23 5.67 -15.71 -9.21
C ILE A 23 5.59 -14.20 -9.40
N TYR A 24 5.75 -13.73 -10.63
CA TYR A 24 5.74 -12.31 -10.96
C TYR A 24 4.42 -11.63 -10.62
N LEU A 25 3.31 -12.25 -11.02
CA LEU A 25 1.98 -11.65 -10.87
C LEU A 25 1.43 -11.79 -9.44
N SER A 26 1.57 -12.96 -8.82
CA SER A 26 1.01 -13.21 -7.48
C SER A 26 1.65 -12.35 -6.41
N THR A 27 2.96 -12.12 -6.48
CA THR A 27 3.68 -11.27 -5.51
C THR A 27 3.29 -9.80 -5.59
N MET A 28 2.66 -9.38 -6.66
CA MET A 28 2.10 -8.04 -6.81
C MET A 28 0.59 -8.03 -6.49
N LEU A 29 -0.20 -8.93 -7.10
CA LEU A 29 -1.65 -8.87 -7.01
C LEU A 29 -2.18 -9.14 -5.59
N ILE A 30 -1.59 -10.11 -4.87
CA ILE A 30 -2.06 -10.46 -3.53
C ILE A 30 -1.87 -9.29 -2.56
N PRO A 31 -0.66 -8.70 -2.40
CA PRO A 31 -0.50 -7.52 -1.57
C PRO A 31 -1.33 -6.32 -2.04
N ALA A 32 -1.42 -6.10 -3.36
CA ALA A 32 -2.20 -4.99 -3.91
C ALA A 32 -3.69 -5.10 -3.56
N SER A 33 -4.26 -6.29 -3.69
CA SER A 33 -5.66 -6.55 -3.32
C SER A 33 -5.89 -6.32 -1.83
N LEU A 34 -4.95 -6.75 -1.00
CA LEU A 34 -5.02 -6.54 0.44
C LEU A 34 -4.93 -5.05 0.78
N LEU A 35 -4.03 -4.30 0.15
CA LEU A 35 -3.94 -2.85 0.35
C LEU A 35 -5.20 -2.12 -0.12
N LEU A 36 -5.89 -2.59 -1.17
CA LEU A 36 -7.20 -2.07 -1.56
C LEU A 36 -8.20 -2.18 -0.41
N PHE A 37 -8.28 -3.35 0.24
CA PHE A 37 -9.14 -3.51 1.41
C PHE A 37 -8.72 -2.61 2.59
N VAL A 38 -7.41 -2.43 2.81
CA VAL A 38 -6.90 -1.48 3.82
C VAL A 38 -7.40 -0.08 3.55
N PHE A 39 -7.33 0.41 2.30
CA PHE A 39 -7.85 1.72 1.91
C PHE A 39 -9.35 1.84 2.21
N LEU A 40 -10.14 0.88 1.74
CA LEU A 40 -11.60 0.91 1.90
C LEU A 40 -12.02 0.83 3.37
N MET A 41 -11.45 -0.10 4.11
CA MET A 41 -11.80 -0.29 5.52
C MET A 41 -11.38 0.90 6.39
N THR A 42 -10.25 1.54 6.06
CA THR A 42 -9.82 2.75 6.77
C THR A 42 -10.77 3.91 6.51
N ALA A 43 -11.12 4.17 5.26
CA ALA A 43 -12.07 5.21 4.90
C ALA A 43 -13.47 4.93 5.49
N TYR A 44 -13.92 3.68 5.43
CA TYR A 44 -15.18 3.22 6.01
C TYR A 44 -15.21 3.43 7.53
N SER A 45 -14.16 3.00 8.21
CA SER A 45 -14.03 3.08 9.66
C SER A 45 -14.15 4.52 10.18
N LEU A 46 -13.55 5.49 9.51
CA LEU A 46 -13.66 6.91 9.87
C LEU A 46 -15.00 7.52 9.46
N GLY A 47 -15.49 7.13 8.29
CA GLY A 47 -16.73 7.67 7.73
C GLY A 47 -17.98 7.23 8.48
N THR A 48 -17.95 6.03 9.07
CA THR A 48 -19.07 5.53 9.90
C THR A 48 -19.30 6.35 11.15
N GLU A 49 -18.26 6.94 11.74
CA GLU A 49 -18.42 7.82 12.91
C GLU A 49 -19.30 9.04 12.58
N ILE A 50 -19.10 9.64 11.41
CA ILE A 50 -19.93 10.76 10.96
C ILE A 50 -21.32 10.27 10.58
N LYS A 51 -21.42 9.12 9.90
CA LYS A 51 -22.70 8.57 9.43
C LYS A 51 -23.65 8.25 10.58
N PHE A 52 -23.15 7.69 11.67
CA PHE A 52 -23.96 7.29 12.81
C PHE A 52 -24.01 8.35 13.93
N GLY A 53 -23.36 9.49 13.76
CA GLY A 53 -23.36 10.58 14.73
C GLY A 53 -22.53 10.29 15.99
N THR A 54 -21.68 9.27 15.96
CA THR A 54 -20.86 8.81 17.10
C THR A 54 -19.54 9.57 17.25
N GLN A 55 -19.22 10.47 16.32
CA GLN A 55 -17.94 11.18 16.26
C GLN A 55 -17.62 12.01 17.51
N HIS A 56 -18.63 12.60 18.14
CA HIS A 56 -18.45 13.41 19.36
C HIS A 56 -18.10 12.55 20.57
N GLU A 57 -18.80 11.42 20.74
CA GLU A 57 -18.57 10.47 21.82
C GLU A 57 -17.18 9.83 21.66
N TRP A 58 -16.86 9.35 20.45
CA TRP A 58 -15.58 8.77 20.13
C TRP A 58 -14.40 9.73 20.39
N LEU A 59 -14.54 11.01 20.01
CA LEU A 59 -13.51 12.03 20.28
C LEU A 59 -13.40 12.32 21.77
N ARG A 60 -14.51 12.35 22.52
CA ARG A 60 -14.54 12.58 23.97
C ARG A 60 -13.85 11.48 24.75
N MET A 61 -13.99 10.20 24.33
CA MET A 61 -13.29 9.05 24.94
C MET A 61 -11.76 9.20 24.90
N HIS A 62 -11.22 10.03 24.01
CA HIS A 62 -9.77 10.24 23.82
C HIS A 62 -9.32 11.66 24.22
N ASP A 63 -9.98 12.30 25.18
CA ASP A 63 -9.69 13.65 25.65
C ASP A 63 -9.61 14.71 24.53
N GLY A 64 -10.35 14.50 23.45
CA GLY A 64 -10.33 15.37 22.30
C GLY A 64 -9.03 15.33 21.48
N LYS A 65 -8.15 14.37 21.70
CA LYS A 65 -6.89 14.17 20.98
C LYS A 65 -7.11 13.30 19.74
N MET A 66 -7.31 13.95 18.60
CA MET A 66 -7.67 13.28 17.34
C MET A 66 -6.69 12.19 16.89
N LEU A 67 -5.38 12.42 17.04
CA LEU A 67 -4.37 11.42 16.65
C LEU A 67 -4.49 10.14 17.47
N TRP A 68 -4.69 10.27 18.80
CA TRP A 68 -4.88 9.09 19.67
C TRP A 68 -6.17 8.36 19.33
N ALA A 69 -7.24 9.09 19.07
CA ALA A 69 -8.50 8.51 18.65
C ALA A 69 -8.35 7.71 17.34
N MET A 70 -7.66 8.29 16.34
CA MET A 70 -7.38 7.59 15.08
C MET A 70 -6.49 6.36 15.31
N MET A 71 -5.42 6.48 16.08
CA MET A 71 -4.53 5.35 16.38
C MET A 71 -5.28 4.21 17.08
N ALA A 72 -6.08 4.50 18.10
CA ALA A 72 -6.88 3.51 18.81
C ALA A 72 -7.85 2.76 17.88
N LYS A 73 -8.41 3.45 16.89
CA LYS A 73 -9.34 2.86 15.93
C LYS A 73 -8.64 2.07 14.82
N LEU A 74 -7.50 2.57 14.34
CA LEU A 74 -6.78 1.95 13.23
C LEU A 74 -5.86 0.80 13.68
N LEU A 75 -5.38 0.80 14.92
CA LEU A 75 -4.46 -0.23 15.42
C LEU A 75 -5.05 -1.65 15.34
N PRO A 76 -6.27 -1.93 15.82
CA PRO A 76 -6.88 -3.26 15.66
C PRO A 76 -6.98 -3.68 14.19
N GLN A 77 -7.36 -2.75 13.31
CA GLN A 77 -7.42 -2.97 11.87
C GLN A 77 -6.03 -3.29 11.30
N THR A 78 -5.00 -2.56 11.72
CA THR A 78 -3.60 -2.82 11.33
C THR A 78 -3.19 -4.24 11.68
N VAL A 79 -3.48 -4.68 12.92
CA VAL A 79 -3.15 -6.04 13.38
C VAL A 79 -3.84 -7.10 12.52
N ILE A 80 -5.14 -6.93 12.24
CA ILE A 80 -5.89 -7.88 11.40
C ILE A 80 -5.26 -7.97 10.00
N PHE A 81 -5.00 -6.85 9.36
CA PHE A 81 -4.41 -6.84 8.02
C PHE A 81 -2.96 -7.35 8.01
N LEU A 82 -2.18 -7.13 9.08
CA LEU A 82 -0.86 -7.72 9.22
C LEU A 82 -0.92 -9.24 9.30
N VAL A 83 -1.85 -9.78 10.09
CA VAL A 83 -2.05 -11.23 10.19
C VAL A 83 -2.39 -11.82 8.83
N VAL A 84 -3.32 -11.21 8.08
CA VAL A 84 -3.69 -11.66 6.74
C VAL A 84 -2.52 -11.53 5.76
N MET A 85 -1.80 -10.39 5.78
CA MET A 85 -0.64 -10.17 4.91
C MET A 85 0.45 -11.23 5.16
N TYR A 86 0.78 -11.46 6.43
CA TYR A 86 1.83 -12.42 6.77
C TYR A 86 1.40 -13.87 6.52
N PHE A 87 0.11 -14.18 6.68
CA PHE A 87 -0.42 -15.48 6.26
C PHE A 87 -0.27 -15.69 4.75
N CYS A 88 -0.64 -14.71 3.94
CA CYS A 88 -0.44 -14.78 2.48
C CYS A 88 1.04 -14.90 2.11
N MET A 89 1.91 -14.12 2.76
CA MET A 89 3.36 -14.22 2.56
C MET A 89 3.90 -15.59 2.98
N ALA A 90 3.48 -16.11 4.14
CA ALA A 90 3.87 -17.44 4.60
C ALA A 90 3.44 -18.53 3.62
N TYR A 91 2.25 -18.41 3.03
CA TYR A 91 1.77 -19.32 2.01
C TYR A 91 2.60 -19.23 0.72
N MET A 92 2.83 -18.02 0.18
CA MET A 92 3.61 -17.84 -1.05
C MET A 92 5.08 -18.30 -0.90
N PHE A 93 5.75 -17.88 0.18
CA PHE A 93 7.18 -18.11 0.38
C PHE A 93 7.49 -19.38 1.19
N GLY A 94 6.54 -19.88 1.95
CA GLY A 94 6.70 -21.12 2.75
C GLY A 94 6.14 -22.35 2.07
N VAL A 95 4.90 -22.30 1.54
CA VAL A 95 4.23 -23.46 0.94
C VAL A 95 4.51 -23.54 -0.55
N LEU A 96 4.35 -22.44 -1.29
CA LEU A 96 4.60 -22.41 -2.74
C LEU A 96 6.09 -22.26 -3.10
N HIS A 97 6.96 -22.08 -2.08
CA HIS A 97 8.40 -21.95 -2.24
C HIS A 97 8.83 -20.85 -3.24
N PHE A 98 8.11 -19.72 -3.25
CA PHE A 98 8.54 -18.58 -4.06
C PHE A 98 9.91 -18.10 -3.60
N PRO A 99 10.79 -17.71 -4.51
CA PRO A 99 12.12 -17.25 -4.15
C PRO A 99 12.08 -15.90 -3.42
N ALA A 100 12.82 -15.81 -2.31
CA ALA A 100 13.02 -14.58 -1.55
C ALA A 100 14.48 -14.49 -1.08
N PRO A 101 15.44 -14.37 -2.00
CA PRO A 101 16.87 -14.37 -1.66
C PRO A 101 17.26 -13.18 -0.76
N GLY A 102 16.54 -12.06 -0.82
CA GLY A 102 16.75 -10.88 0.05
C GLY A 102 16.30 -11.06 1.50
N GLY A 103 15.73 -12.22 1.84
CA GLY A 103 15.39 -12.60 3.21
C GLY A 103 13.96 -12.29 3.64
N LYS A 104 13.46 -13.13 4.56
CA LYS A 104 12.08 -13.06 5.06
C LYS A 104 11.83 -11.85 5.97
N LEU A 105 12.86 -11.36 6.68
CA LEU A 105 12.73 -10.20 7.56
C LEU A 105 12.35 -8.94 6.76
N MET A 106 12.94 -8.76 5.58
CA MET A 106 12.63 -7.65 4.70
C MET A 106 11.16 -7.67 4.25
N LEU A 107 10.61 -8.86 3.96
CA LEU A 107 9.18 -9.03 3.64
C LEU A 107 8.27 -8.59 4.78
N LEU A 108 8.61 -8.93 6.03
CA LEU A 108 7.82 -8.56 7.21
C LEU A 108 7.81 -7.04 7.41
N ILE A 109 8.97 -6.41 7.34
CA ILE A 109 9.10 -4.94 7.47
C ILE A 109 8.34 -4.25 6.35
N LEU A 110 8.48 -4.72 5.12
CA LEU A 110 7.81 -4.16 3.96
C LEU A 110 6.28 -4.31 4.04
N GLY A 111 5.80 -5.47 4.52
CA GLY A 111 4.37 -5.70 4.76
C GLY A 111 3.79 -4.73 5.78
N LEU A 112 4.46 -4.53 6.92
CA LEU A 112 4.05 -3.56 7.93
C LEU A 112 4.03 -2.13 7.37
N LEU A 113 5.11 -1.71 6.73
CA LEU A 113 5.26 -0.36 6.22
C LEU A 113 4.22 -0.04 5.14
N SER A 114 3.91 -0.99 4.26
CA SER A 114 2.91 -0.81 3.22
C SER A 114 1.49 -0.68 3.75
N ILE A 115 1.12 -1.46 4.79
CA ILE A 115 -0.19 -1.35 5.44
C ILE A 115 -0.32 0.03 6.12
N LEU A 116 0.69 0.47 6.87
CA LEU A 116 0.69 1.78 7.51
C LEU A 116 0.63 2.93 6.48
N ALA A 117 1.35 2.80 5.37
CA ALA A 117 1.30 3.77 4.27
C ALA A 117 -0.10 3.84 3.63
N ALA A 118 -0.73 2.70 3.39
CA ALA A 118 -2.07 2.63 2.83
C ALA A 118 -3.11 3.24 3.78
N GLN A 119 -3.05 2.92 5.09
CA GLN A 119 -3.91 3.52 6.10
C GLN A 119 -3.69 5.03 6.18
N GLY A 120 -2.43 5.47 6.23
CA GLY A 120 -2.09 6.89 6.32
C GLY A 120 -2.63 7.68 5.14
N PHE A 121 -2.52 7.15 3.93
CA PHE A 121 -3.04 7.77 2.73
C PHE A 121 -4.58 7.77 2.69
N ALA A 122 -5.24 6.69 3.11
CA ALA A 122 -6.71 6.65 3.21
C ALA A 122 -7.25 7.67 4.22
N VAL A 123 -6.60 7.82 5.38
CA VAL A 123 -6.92 8.88 6.35
C VAL A 123 -6.74 10.26 5.74
N PHE A 124 -5.70 10.46 4.95
CA PHE A 124 -5.46 11.72 4.26
C PHE A 124 -6.58 12.05 3.26
N ILE A 125 -6.99 11.10 2.43
CA ILE A 125 -8.13 11.26 1.51
C ILE A 125 -9.40 11.62 2.30
N PHE A 126 -9.69 10.89 3.39
CA PHE A 126 -10.83 11.18 4.24
C PHE A 126 -10.76 12.57 4.87
N GLY A 127 -9.56 13.01 5.27
CA GLY A 127 -9.34 14.35 5.82
C GLY A 127 -9.55 15.47 4.81
N LEU A 128 -9.32 15.20 3.51
CA LEU A 128 -9.61 16.14 2.44
C LEU A 128 -11.10 16.19 2.12
N ILE A 129 -11.75 15.03 2.10
CA ILE A 129 -13.17 14.87 1.72
C ILE A 129 -13.85 14.03 2.80
N PRO A 130 -14.34 14.65 3.89
CA PRO A 130 -14.89 13.96 5.03
C PRO A 130 -16.33 13.48 4.78
N SER A 131 -16.49 12.63 3.79
CA SER A 131 -17.75 11.99 3.40
C SER A 131 -17.49 10.50 3.22
N LEU A 132 -18.28 9.65 3.89
CA LEU A 132 -18.15 8.19 3.78
C LEU A 132 -18.16 7.73 2.32
N ARG A 133 -19.17 8.16 1.56
CA ARG A 133 -19.37 7.74 0.17
C ARG A 133 -18.23 8.20 -0.73
N MET A 134 -17.90 9.49 -0.67
CA MET A 134 -16.89 10.07 -1.54
C MET A 134 -15.48 9.57 -1.23
N SER A 135 -15.10 9.51 0.05
CA SER A 135 -13.78 9.00 0.44
C SER A 135 -13.59 7.53 0.06
N MET A 136 -14.61 6.69 0.23
CA MET A 136 -14.56 5.29 -0.21
C MET A 136 -14.42 5.18 -1.73
N SER A 137 -15.18 5.97 -2.50
CA SER A 137 -15.09 5.97 -3.97
C SER A 137 -13.71 6.39 -4.46
N ILE A 138 -13.12 7.43 -3.86
CA ILE A 138 -11.78 7.90 -4.22
C ILE A 138 -10.73 6.86 -3.80
N CYS A 139 -10.81 6.29 -2.60
CA CYS A 139 -9.91 5.24 -2.15
C CYS A 139 -9.97 4.01 -3.07
N SER A 140 -11.16 3.59 -3.49
CA SER A 140 -11.35 2.49 -4.43
C SER A 140 -10.69 2.80 -5.78
N LEU A 141 -11.02 3.95 -6.37
CA LEU A 141 -10.45 4.37 -7.64
C LEU A 141 -8.92 4.46 -7.57
N TRP A 142 -8.38 5.08 -6.51
CA TRP A 142 -6.94 5.21 -6.31
C TRP A 142 -6.24 3.85 -6.21
N SER A 143 -6.84 2.92 -5.47
CA SER A 143 -6.30 1.56 -5.35
C SER A 143 -6.31 0.82 -6.68
N VAL A 144 -7.39 0.93 -7.46
CA VAL A 144 -7.47 0.28 -8.78
C VAL A 144 -6.45 0.89 -9.76
N LEU A 145 -6.31 2.21 -9.78
CA LEU A 145 -5.29 2.86 -10.60
C LEU A 145 -3.87 2.46 -10.20
N SER A 146 -3.65 2.13 -8.92
CA SER A 146 -2.35 1.67 -8.43
C SER A 146 -1.84 0.44 -9.19
N TYR A 147 -2.72 -0.49 -9.61
CA TYR A 147 -2.31 -1.68 -10.37
C TYR A 147 -1.63 -1.33 -11.71
N SER A 148 -2.12 -0.31 -12.39
CA SER A 148 -1.52 0.17 -13.64
C SER A 148 -0.22 0.94 -13.42
N MET A 149 -0.12 1.66 -12.29
CA MET A 149 1.01 2.55 -11.97
C MET A 149 2.16 1.84 -11.25
N VAL A 150 1.99 0.58 -10.85
CA VAL A 150 3.04 -0.24 -10.23
C VAL A 150 4.19 -0.52 -11.21
N GLY A 151 3.90 -0.68 -12.49
CA GLY A 151 4.91 -0.96 -13.51
C GLY A 151 5.02 -2.44 -13.91
N THR A 152 4.09 -3.29 -13.42
CA THR A 152 4.06 -4.71 -13.79
C THR A 152 3.41 -4.95 -15.14
N ALA A 153 2.32 -4.24 -15.45
CA ALA A 153 1.62 -4.36 -16.72
C ALA A 153 2.35 -3.58 -17.83
N PHE A 154 2.85 -2.39 -17.50
CA PHE A 154 3.59 -1.54 -18.43
C PHE A 154 4.76 -0.86 -17.70
N PRO A 155 5.99 -0.96 -18.22
CA PRO A 155 7.17 -0.39 -17.56
C PRO A 155 7.03 1.12 -17.41
N VAL A 156 7.21 1.62 -16.19
CA VAL A 156 7.00 3.05 -15.88
C VAL A 156 7.97 3.96 -16.64
N PHE A 157 9.21 3.50 -16.90
CA PHE A 157 10.19 4.28 -17.67
C PHE A 157 9.78 4.48 -19.14
N ALA A 158 8.84 3.65 -19.64
CA ALA A 158 8.28 3.78 -20.98
C ALA A 158 6.98 4.62 -21.02
N MET A 159 6.50 5.09 -19.85
CA MET A 159 5.37 6.01 -19.76
C MET A 159 5.82 7.44 -20.04
N ASP A 160 4.87 8.31 -20.41
CA ASP A 160 5.11 9.75 -20.52
C ASP A 160 5.52 10.36 -19.18
N ALA A 161 6.36 11.40 -19.20
CA ALA A 161 6.91 12.05 -18.00
C ALA A 161 5.86 12.46 -16.95
N PRO A 162 4.65 12.98 -17.32
CA PRO A 162 3.61 13.28 -16.34
C PRO A 162 3.11 12.02 -15.60
N LEU A 163 2.97 10.89 -16.30
CA LEU A 163 2.54 9.62 -15.70
C LEU A 163 3.62 9.02 -14.80
N GLN A 164 4.88 9.15 -15.19
CA GLN A 164 6.00 8.76 -14.33
C GLN A 164 5.97 9.52 -13.00
N THR A 165 5.76 10.83 -13.04
CA THR A 165 5.65 11.67 -11.84
C THR A 165 4.42 11.29 -11.01
N LEU A 166 3.26 11.12 -11.65
CA LEU A 166 2.02 10.71 -10.98
C LEU A 166 2.17 9.37 -10.27
N SER A 167 2.93 8.44 -10.85
CA SER A 167 3.14 7.11 -10.28
C SER A 167 3.76 7.12 -8.87
N TRP A 168 4.47 8.20 -8.49
CA TRP A 168 5.01 8.38 -7.13
C TRP A 168 3.94 8.58 -6.06
N LEU A 169 2.72 8.94 -6.43
CA LEU A 169 1.61 9.12 -5.49
C LEU A 169 0.91 7.81 -5.09
N PHE A 170 1.37 6.67 -5.60
CA PHE A 170 0.77 5.37 -5.34
C PHE A 170 1.63 4.54 -4.37
N PRO A 171 1.18 4.31 -3.10
CA PRO A 171 1.94 3.53 -2.12
C PRO A 171 2.30 2.12 -2.61
N MET A 172 1.42 1.49 -3.40
CA MET A 172 1.64 0.15 -3.95
C MET A 172 2.86 0.09 -4.87
N ARG A 173 3.14 1.13 -5.63
CA ARG A 173 4.34 1.21 -6.47
C ARG A 173 5.61 1.11 -5.63
N HIS A 174 5.68 1.84 -4.53
CA HIS A 174 6.86 1.83 -3.64
C HIS A 174 7.06 0.48 -2.99
N TYR A 175 5.96 -0.16 -2.53
CA TYR A 175 6.00 -1.54 -2.05
C TYR A 175 6.64 -2.46 -3.10
N TYR A 176 6.13 -2.42 -4.33
CA TYR A 176 6.56 -3.36 -5.37
C TYR A 176 8.01 -3.14 -5.82
N ILE A 177 8.46 -1.88 -5.93
CA ILE A 177 9.86 -1.59 -6.27
C ILE A 177 10.81 -2.10 -5.18
N ILE A 178 10.49 -1.85 -3.90
CA ILE A 178 11.30 -2.35 -2.79
C ILE A 178 11.30 -3.88 -2.78
N TYR A 179 10.13 -4.50 -2.97
CA TYR A 179 10.01 -5.94 -3.08
C TYR A 179 10.91 -6.49 -4.20
N GLN A 180 10.78 -5.95 -5.40
CA GLN A 180 11.48 -6.45 -6.57
C GLN A 180 13.00 -6.26 -6.46
N LEU A 181 13.46 -5.13 -5.98
CA LEU A 181 14.89 -4.86 -5.86
C LEU A 181 15.51 -5.56 -4.64
N CYS A 182 14.94 -5.41 -3.45
CA CYS A 182 15.58 -5.89 -2.23
C CYS A 182 15.25 -7.35 -1.90
N VAL A 183 14.00 -7.80 -2.09
CA VAL A 183 13.60 -9.17 -1.73
C VAL A 183 13.94 -10.15 -2.84
N PHE A 184 13.64 -9.78 -4.07
CA PHE A 184 13.74 -10.66 -5.22
C PHE A 184 15.15 -10.64 -5.86
N ASN A 185 15.79 -9.46 -5.96
CA ASN A 185 17.09 -9.27 -6.58
C ASN A 185 18.24 -8.98 -5.61
N THR A 186 18.01 -8.96 -4.31
CA THR A 186 19.04 -8.76 -3.25
C THR A 186 19.80 -7.43 -3.29
N TYR A 187 19.23 -6.39 -3.89
CA TYR A 187 19.83 -5.05 -3.85
C TYR A 187 19.83 -4.49 -2.43
N PRO A 188 20.82 -3.68 -2.05
CA PRO A 188 20.86 -3.06 -0.74
C PRO A 188 19.76 -2.00 -0.58
N LEU A 189 19.30 -1.79 0.66
CA LEU A 189 18.28 -0.78 0.98
C LEU A 189 18.69 0.64 0.60
N THR A 190 19.97 0.90 0.49
CA THR A 190 20.51 2.20 0.06
C THR A 190 20.06 2.60 -1.35
N ASP A 191 19.78 1.64 -2.21
CA ASP A 191 19.38 1.92 -3.60
C ASP A 191 17.90 2.25 -3.71
N VAL A 192 17.10 1.83 -2.73
CA VAL A 192 15.64 2.02 -2.70
C VAL A 192 15.17 3.00 -1.61
N TRP A 193 16.10 3.70 -0.94
CA TRP A 193 15.77 4.61 0.15
C TRP A 193 14.68 5.67 -0.19
N PRO A 194 14.58 6.20 -1.44
CA PRO A 194 13.52 7.15 -1.75
C PRO A 194 12.12 6.52 -1.67
N HIS A 195 12.01 5.24 -2.04
CA HIS A 195 10.75 4.50 -1.97
C HIS A 195 10.37 4.14 -0.53
N VAL A 196 11.36 3.81 0.31
CA VAL A 196 11.15 3.59 1.75
C VAL A 196 10.69 4.89 2.41
N LEU A 197 11.35 6.01 2.10
CA LEU A 197 10.98 7.32 2.61
C LEU A 197 9.56 7.71 2.17
N ALA A 198 9.19 7.45 0.92
CA ALA A 198 7.84 7.70 0.43
C ALA A 198 6.78 6.92 1.23
N LEU A 199 6.99 5.63 1.52
CA LEU A 199 6.08 4.85 2.36
C LEU A 199 5.96 5.42 3.78
N ILE A 200 7.07 5.87 4.37
CA ILE A 200 7.07 6.52 5.69
C ILE A 200 6.26 7.84 5.63
N ILE A 201 6.46 8.65 4.59
CA ILE A 201 5.71 9.89 4.40
C ILE A 201 4.21 9.58 4.30
N PHE A 202 3.81 8.57 3.51
CA PHE A 202 2.41 8.16 3.42
C PHE A 202 1.85 7.73 4.78
N ALA A 203 2.60 6.96 5.56
CA ALA A 203 2.19 6.54 6.90
C ALA A 203 2.02 7.72 7.86
N MET A 204 2.74 8.82 7.66
CA MET A 204 2.69 10.03 8.50
C MET A 204 1.63 11.05 8.05
N LEU A 205 1.00 10.89 6.90
CA LEU A 205 -0.03 11.82 6.39
C LEU A 205 -1.18 12.11 7.37
N PRO A 206 -1.63 11.17 8.23
CA PRO A 206 -2.65 11.46 9.24
C PRO A 206 -2.34 12.64 10.14
N ILE A 207 -1.06 12.90 10.42
CA ILE A 207 -0.62 14.01 11.28
C ILE A 207 -1.04 15.35 10.68
N PHE A 208 -0.90 15.51 9.37
CA PHE A 208 -1.23 16.75 8.67
C PHE A 208 -2.72 17.05 8.60
N VAL A 209 -3.56 16.01 8.52
CA VAL A 209 -5.01 16.16 8.39
C VAL A 209 -5.77 16.03 9.71
N ALA A 210 -5.13 15.62 10.80
CA ALA A 210 -5.76 15.36 12.09
C ALA A 210 -6.55 16.57 12.61
N ARG A 211 -5.99 17.80 12.50
CA ARG A 211 -6.68 19.04 12.92
C ARG A 211 -7.92 19.31 12.07
N ARG A 212 -7.84 19.04 10.77
CA ARG A 212 -8.95 19.22 9.84
C ARG A 212 -10.07 18.23 10.11
N ILE A 213 -9.74 16.95 10.30
CA ILE A 213 -10.70 15.90 10.65
C ILE A 213 -11.38 16.24 11.98
N LYS A 214 -10.60 16.67 13.00
CA LYS A 214 -11.17 17.11 14.27
C LYS A 214 -12.18 18.23 14.10
N LYS A 215 -11.84 19.29 13.34
CA LYS A 215 -12.75 20.39 13.06
C LYS A 215 -14.04 19.90 12.39
N THR A 216 -13.90 19.03 11.40
CA THR A 216 -15.04 18.43 10.68
C THR A 216 -15.95 17.66 11.65
N PHE A 217 -15.39 16.82 12.51
CA PHE A 217 -16.14 16.01 13.46
C PHE A 217 -16.90 16.85 14.49
N LEU A 218 -16.40 18.05 14.80
CA LEU A 218 -17.07 18.98 15.73
C LEU A 218 -18.12 19.85 15.03
N THR A 219 -18.02 20.05 13.71
CA THR A 219 -18.84 21.07 13.01
C THR A 219 -19.92 20.45 12.12
N TYR A 220 -19.67 19.25 11.53
CA TYR A 220 -20.57 18.68 10.52
C TYR A 220 -21.38 17.52 11.09
N GLY A 221 -22.72 17.59 10.89
CA GLY A 221 -23.59 16.43 10.89
C GLY A 221 -23.58 15.74 9.52
N TYR A 222 -23.95 14.46 9.46
CA TYR A 222 -24.05 13.71 8.22
C TYR A 222 -25.20 14.27 7.38
N VAL A 223 -24.90 14.71 6.17
CA VAL A 223 -25.89 15.00 5.13
C VAL A 223 -25.93 13.78 4.22
N ALA A 224 -27.10 13.12 4.12
CA ALA A 224 -27.33 11.90 3.36
C ALA A 224 -27.16 12.11 1.85
#